data_8ba8c39a5c43e69697271a463314662d
#
_entry.id   8ba8c39a5c43e69697271a463314662d
#
_cell.length_a   1.000
_cell.length_b   1.000
_cell.length_c   1.000
_cell.angle_alpha   90.00
_cell.angle_beta   90.00
_cell.angle_gamma   90.00
#
_symmetry.space_group_name_H-M   'P 1'
#
loop_
_entity.id
_entity.type
_entity.pdbx_description
1 polymer ?
#
loop_
_entity_poly.entity_id
_entity_poly.type
_entity_poly.pdbx_seq_one_letter_code
_entity_poly.pdbx_strand_id
1 'polypeptide(L)'
;MPPSFRLVGPANVAGYVQLHQALPLIERQHALIEELRASAPRFVPGRELAIRTGTTVRTVERDVARLIDAGVPVRIKRGRGGGYRIDTRPQLPPLTLTPGEVSALVASLVAVGPYISATAQSALRKLLEALTDPG
;
A
#
# COMPACT_ATOMS: atom_id res chain seq x y z
N MET A 1 2.82 -16.24 19.97
CA MET A 1 3.00 -16.51 19.32
C MET A 1 2.60 -16.94 19.02
N PRO A 2 2.24 -16.88 19.03
CA PRO A 2 2.24 -17.46 18.72
C PRO A 2 2.33 -17.97 18.18
N PRO A 3 1.97 -18.15 18.36
CA PRO A 3 2.34 -19.01 18.00
C PRO A 3 2.29 -19.60 17.18
N SER A 4 1.61 -19.47 17.25
CA SER A 4 1.49 -20.26 16.47
C SER A 4 2.34 -20.31 15.41
N PHE A 5 2.58 -19.56 14.96
CA PHE A 5 3.70 -19.74 14.20
C PHE A 5 4.85 -19.40 15.03
N ARG A 6 5.70 -20.24 15.24
CA ARG A 6 6.88 -19.86 15.87
C ARG A 6 7.99 -19.97 14.87
N LEU A 7 8.93 -19.09 14.99
CA LEU A 7 10.01 -19.04 14.08
C LEU A 7 11.05 -20.04 14.50
N VAL A 8 11.07 -21.16 13.83
CA VAL A 8 12.07 -22.18 14.08
C VAL A 8 12.68 -22.60 12.76
N GLY A 9 13.99 -22.69 12.71
CA GLY A 9 14.70 -23.16 11.55
C GLY A 9 14.86 -22.14 10.44
N PRO A 10 15.60 -22.49 9.38
CA PRO A 10 15.94 -21.57 8.32
C PRO A 10 14.75 -21.03 7.54
N ALA A 11 13.71 -21.82 7.35
CA ALA A 11 12.53 -21.38 6.59
C ALA A 11 11.85 -20.21 7.27
N ASN A 12 11.74 -20.25 8.60
CA ASN A 12 11.12 -19.17 9.33
C ASN A 12 11.97 -17.92 9.33
N VAL A 13 13.28 -18.09 9.41
CA VAL A 13 14.21 -16.96 9.32
C VAL A 13 14.10 -16.30 7.96
N ALA A 14 14.04 -17.10 6.89
CA ALA A 14 13.91 -16.57 5.54
C ALA A 14 12.60 -15.80 5.37
N GLY A 15 11.50 -16.33 5.91
CA GLY A 15 10.20 -15.64 5.84
C GLY A 15 10.21 -14.32 6.58
N TYR A 16 10.84 -14.28 7.75
CA TYR A 16 10.97 -13.05 8.50
C TYR A 16 11.78 -12.00 7.73
N VAL A 17 12.88 -12.41 7.11
CA VAL A 17 13.69 -11.50 6.29
C VAL A 17 12.89 -10.97 5.11
N GLN A 18 12.11 -11.81 4.44
CA GLN A 18 11.27 -11.38 3.32
C GLN A 18 10.24 -10.36 3.77
N LEU A 19 9.58 -10.57 4.89
CA LEU A 19 8.62 -9.61 5.42
C LEU A 19 9.30 -8.29 5.73
N HIS A 20 10.44 -8.34 6.39
CA HIS A 20 11.20 -7.15 6.75
C HIS A 20 11.61 -6.35 5.51
N GLN A 21 11.95 -7.04 4.42
CA GLN A 21 12.30 -6.39 3.17
C GLN A 21 11.07 -5.80 2.46
N ALA A 22 9.89 -6.36 2.66
CA ALA A 22 8.66 -5.88 2.02
C ALA A 22 8.12 -4.61 2.67
N LEU A 23 8.43 -4.35 3.94
CA LEU A 23 7.88 -3.20 4.65
C LEU A 23 8.25 -1.86 4.02
N PRO A 24 9.52 -1.62 3.64
CA PRO A 24 9.86 -0.38 2.95
C PRO A 24 9.13 -0.23 1.62
N LEU A 25 8.88 -1.33 0.92
CA LEU A 25 8.12 -1.31 -0.34
C LEU A 25 6.69 -0.87 -0.10
N ILE A 26 6.04 -1.41 0.93
CA ILE A 26 4.65 -1.05 1.27
C ILE A 26 4.56 0.43 1.60
N GLU A 27 5.46 0.92 2.45
CA GLU A 27 5.47 2.33 2.84
C GLU A 27 5.71 3.23 1.64
N ARG A 28 6.64 2.86 0.77
CA ARG A 28 6.98 3.65 -0.40
C ARG A 28 5.84 3.68 -1.40
N GLN A 29 5.20 2.54 -1.66
CA GLN A 29 4.07 2.48 -2.58
C GLN A 29 2.88 3.26 -2.06
N HIS A 30 2.62 3.19 -0.76
CA HIS A 30 1.55 3.99 -0.16
C HIS A 30 1.87 5.48 -0.31
N ALA A 31 3.09 5.89 -0.03
CA ALA A 31 3.50 7.28 -0.20
C ALA A 31 3.36 7.73 -1.66
N LEU A 32 3.71 6.87 -2.60
CA LEU A 32 3.59 7.15 -4.02
C LEU A 32 2.13 7.40 -4.42
N ILE A 33 1.23 6.52 -3.98
CA ILE A 33 -0.19 6.68 -4.26
C ILE A 33 -0.70 8.00 -3.67
N GLU A 34 -0.33 8.31 -2.43
CA GLU A 34 -0.80 9.52 -1.76
C GLU A 34 -0.25 10.79 -2.42
N GLU A 35 1.01 10.78 -2.88
CA GLU A 35 1.55 11.91 -3.62
C GLU A 35 0.81 12.13 -4.93
N LEU A 36 0.50 11.06 -5.64
CA LEU A 36 -0.26 11.16 -6.87
C LEU A 36 -1.67 11.66 -6.63
N ARG A 37 -2.33 11.17 -5.58
CA ARG A 37 -3.68 11.63 -5.22
C ARG A 37 -3.68 13.12 -4.86
N ALA A 38 -2.70 13.56 -4.09
CA ALA A 38 -2.60 14.95 -3.67
C ALA A 38 -2.33 15.89 -4.86
N SER A 39 -1.68 15.40 -5.90
CA SER A 39 -1.31 16.19 -7.07
C SER A 39 -2.33 16.11 -8.20
N ALA A 40 -3.30 15.20 -8.10
CA ALA A 40 -4.28 15.00 -9.17
C ALA A 40 -5.04 16.29 -9.46
N PRO A 41 -5.36 16.58 -10.71
CA PRO A 41 -5.18 15.76 -11.91
C PRO A 41 -3.84 16.00 -12.64
N ARG A 42 -2.88 16.60 -12.00
CA ARG A 42 -1.59 16.95 -12.61
C ARG A 42 -0.76 15.70 -12.85
N PHE A 43 -0.04 15.66 -13.96
CA PHE A 43 1.00 14.65 -14.17
C PHE A 43 2.24 15.07 -13.39
N VAL A 44 2.77 14.19 -12.59
CA VAL A 44 3.92 14.44 -11.73
C VAL A 44 5.15 13.78 -12.35
N PRO A 45 6.21 14.54 -12.66
CA PRO A 45 7.42 13.94 -13.22
C PRO A 45 8.03 12.89 -12.28
N GLY A 46 8.61 11.86 -12.87
CA GLY A 46 9.21 10.79 -12.09
C GLY A 46 10.27 11.26 -11.11
N ARG A 47 11.08 12.24 -11.48
CA ARG A 47 12.12 12.76 -10.59
C ARG A 47 11.53 13.50 -9.40
N GLU A 48 10.38 14.16 -9.58
CA GLU A 48 9.70 14.82 -8.46
C GLU A 48 9.18 13.77 -7.48
N LEU A 49 8.56 12.71 -7.99
CA LEU A 49 8.10 11.59 -7.16
C LEU A 49 9.26 10.91 -6.44
N ALA A 50 10.39 10.75 -7.12
CA ALA A 50 11.57 10.14 -6.50
C ALA A 50 12.04 10.97 -5.32
N ILE A 51 12.09 12.29 -5.46
CA ILE A 51 12.50 13.17 -4.37
C ILE A 51 11.50 13.08 -3.22
N ARG A 52 10.21 13.13 -3.51
CA ARG A 52 9.17 13.15 -2.47
C ARG A 52 9.05 11.83 -1.73
N THR A 53 9.37 10.72 -2.40
CA THR A 53 9.30 9.40 -1.78
C THR A 53 10.66 8.88 -1.33
N GLY A 54 11.70 9.70 -1.45
CA GLY A 54 13.03 9.35 -0.95
C GLY A 54 13.68 8.21 -1.71
N THR A 55 13.49 8.15 -3.03
CA THR A 55 14.03 7.06 -3.83
C THR A 55 14.57 7.57 -5.17
N THR A 56 14.73 6.69 -6.13
CA THR A 56 15.27 7.01 -7.46
C THR A 56 14.16 6.93 -8.51
N VAL A 57 14.39 7.56 -9.65
CA VAL A 57 13.47 7.49 -10.78
C VAL A 57 13.23 6.03 -11.19
N ARG A 58 14.29 5.22 -11.20
CA ARG A 58 14.17 3.81 -11.56
C ARG A 58 13.25 3.05 -10.61
N THR A 59 13.35 3.34 -9.32
CA THR A 59 12.48 2.71 -8.32
C THR A 59 11.04 3.17 -8.51
N VAL A 60 10.82 4.45 -8.79
CA VAL A 60 9.48 4.96 -9.11
C VAL A 60 8.89 4.20 -10.29
N GLU A 61 9.67 4.03 -11.36
CA GLU A 61 9.21 3.31 -12.55
C GLU A 61 8.78 1.89 -12.21
N ARG A 62 9.58 1.19 -11.41
CA ARG A 62 9.24 -0.18 -11.00
C ARG A 62 8.01 -0.25 -10.13
N ASP A 63 7.91 0.67 -9.18
CA ASP A 63 6.76 0.71 -8.27
C ASP A 63 5.47 1.04 -9.02
N VAL A 64 5.53 1.99 -9.96
CA VAL A 64 4.38 2.32 -10.80
C VAL A 64 3.96 1.11 -11.63
N ALA A 65 4.93 0.40 -12.21
CA ALA A 65 4.62 -0.78 -13.01
C ALA A 65 3.88 -1.83 -12.17
N ARG A 66 4.31 -2.06 -10.94
CA ARG A 66 3.64 -3.00 -10.03
C ARG A 66 2.22 -2.55 -9.69
N LEU A 67 2.04 -1.25 -9.46
CA LEU A 67 0.71 -0.71 -9.15
C LEU A 67 -0.23 -0.86 -10.35
N ILE A 68 0.25 -0.57 -11.55
CA ILE A 68 -0.55 -0.74 -12.77
C ILE A 68 -0.91 -2.21 -12.97
N ASP A 69 0.04 -3.11 -12.76
CA ASP A 69 -0.22 -4.55 -12.90
C ASP A 69 -1.28 -5.02 -11.90
N ALA A 70 -1.35 -4.39 -10.74
CA ALA A 70 -2.37 -4.72 -9.73
C ALA A 70 -3.72 -4.05 -10.00
N GLY A 71 -3.82 -3.21 -11.03
CA GLY A 71 -5.08 -2.56 -11.38
C GLY A 71 -5.23 -1.15 -10.84
N VAL A 72 -4.20 -0.59 -10.22
CA VAL A 72 -4.25 0.79 -9.73
C VAL A 72 -4.26 1.74 -10.95
N PRO A 73 -5.20 2.70 -11.00
CA PRO A 73 -5.39 3.51 -12.20
C PRO A 73 -4.35 4.63 -12.34
N VAL A 74 -3.11 4.25 -12.54
CA VAL A 74 -2.03 5.20 -12.80
C VAL A 74 -1.87 5.38 -14.30
N ARG A 75 -1.85 6.63 -14.75
CA ARG A 75 -1.64 7.01 -16.14
C ARG A 75 -0.23 7.50 -16.33
N ILE A 76 0.34 7.20 -17.49
CA ILE A 76 1.68 7.62 -17.86
C ILE A 76 1.58 8.52 -19.08
N LYS A 77 2.21 9.68 -19.00
CA LYS A 77 2.34 10.58 -20.14
C LYS A 77 3.83 10.78 -20.41
N ARG A 78 4.23 10.54 -21.65
CA ARG A 78 5.63 10.66 -22.04
C ARG A 78 5.93 12.06 -22.55
N GLY A 79 7.20 12.44 -22.51
CA GLY A 79 7.67 13.68 -23.09
C GLY A 79 7.54 14.88 -22.16
N ARG A 80 7.57 16.06 -22.76
CA ARG A 80 7.50 17.32 -22.02
C ARG A 80 6.17 17.45 -21.30
N GLY A 81 6.21 17.85 -20.05
CA GLY A 81 5.01 17.94 -19.22
C GLY A 81 4.47 16.59 -18.81
N GLY A 82 5.25 15.53 -19.05
CA GLY A 82 4.84 14.17 -18.74
C GLY A 82 5.15 13.75 -17.33
N GLY A 83 4.81 12.51 -17.04
CA GLY A 83 4.97 11.91 -15.73
C GLY A 83 3.85 10.96 -15.45
N TYR A 84 3.40 10.96 -14.20
CA TYR A 84 2.40 10.02 -13.71
C TYR A 84 1.22 10.77 -13.11
N ARG A 85 0.04 10.22 -13.30
CA ARG A 85 -1.18 10.74 -12.71
C ARG A 85 -2.02 9.56 -12.25
N ILE A 86 -2.73 9.72 -11.15
CA ILE A 86 -3.67 8.70 -10.68
C ILE A 86 -5.09 9.18 -10.89
N ASP A 87 -5.94 8.31 -11.41
CA ASP A 87 -7.34 8.62 -11.70
C ASP A 87 -8.23 7.99 -10.64
N THR A 88 -8.10 8.46 -9.40
CA THR A 88 -8.94 8.01 -8.29
C THR A 88 -9.98 9.07 -7.94
N ARG A 89 -11.05 8.63 -7.29
CA ARG A 89 -12.06 9.55 -6.79
C ARG A 89 -11.52 10.27 -5.56
N PRO A 90 -11.81 11.58 -5.41
CA PRO A 90 -11.43 12.30 -4.18
C PRO A 90 -12.10 11.71 -2.95
N GLN A 91 -13.34 11.24 -3.10
CA GLN A 91 -14.08 10.59 -2.03
C GLN A 91 -14.68 9.31 -2.57
N LEU A 92 -14.64 8.26 -1.74
CA LEU A 92 -15.19 6.98 -2.13
C LEU A 92 -16.68 6.92 -1.82
N PRO A 93 -17.48 6.26 -2.68
CA PRO A 93 -18.85 5.93 -2.31
C PRO A 93 -18.82 4.89 -1.18
N PRO A 94 -19.95 4.68 -0.49
CA PRO A 94 -20.01 3.60 0.49
C PRO A 94 -19.64 2.27 -0.15
N LEU A 95 -18.89 1.46 0.60
CA LEU A 95 -18.39 0.19 0.14
C LEU A 95 -18.88 -0.90 1.08
N THR A 96 -19.48 -1.94 0.53
CA THR A 96 -19.94 -3.08 1.30
C THR A 96 -18.98 -4.25 1.11
N LEU A 97 -18.50 -4.79 2.22
CA LEU A 97 -17.60 -5.94 2.22
C LEU A 97 -18.25 -7.10 2.97
N THR A 98 -17.97 -8.31 2.52
CA THR A 98 -18.38 -9.50 3.25
C THR A 98 -17.47 -9.70 4.46
N PRO A 99 -17.94 -10.46 5.48
CA PRO A 99 -17.07 -10.80 6.62
C PRO A 99 -15.78 -11.49 6.18
N GLY A 100 -15.83 -12.33 5.15
CA GLY A 100 -14.64 -13.00 4.63
C GLY A 100 -13.65 -12.02 4.03
N GLU A 101 -14.15 -11.03 3.30
CA GLU A 101 -13.29 -9.98 2.73
C GLU A 101 -12.65 -9.15 3.84
N VAL A 102 -13.42 -8.79 4.85
CA VAL A 102 -12.90 -8.04 5.99
C VAL A 102 -11.84 -8.84 6.73
N SER A 103 -12.09 -10.12 6.97
CA SER A 103 -11.12 -10.95 7.69
C SER A 103 -9.80 -11.09 6.92
N ALA A 104 -9.86 -11.16 5.59
CA ALA A 104 -8.65 -11.22 4.77
C ALA A 104 -7.85 -9.91 4.88
N LEU A 105 -8.54 -8.77 4.84
CA LEU A 105 -7.89 -7.49 5.01
C LEU A 105 -7.29 -7.33 6.40
N VAL A 106 -8.02 -7.73 7.43
CA VAL A 106 -7.53 -7.69 8.82
C VAL A 106 -6.27 -8.53 8.94
N ALA A 107 -6.29 -9.75 8.41
CA ALA A 107 -5.11 -10.62 8.47
C ALA A 107 -3.91 -9.98 7.80
N SER A 108 -4.11 -9.33 6.65
CA SER A 108 -3.03 -8.65 5.94
C SER A 108 -2.45 -7.50 6.75
N LEU A 109 -3.32 -6.69 7.35
CA LEU A 109 -2.87 -5.53 8.15
C LEU A 109 -2.18 -5.96 9.44
N VAL A 110 -2.69 -7.01 10.08
CA VAL A 110 -2.08 -7.55 11.31
C VAL A 110 -0.69 -8.11 11.01
N ALA A 111 -0.52 -8.76 9.86
CA ALA A 111 0.78 -9.32 9.47
C ALA A 111 1.84 -8.24 9.32
N VAL A 112 1.47 -7.05 8.86
CA VAL A 112 2.39 -5.91 8.77
C VAL A 112 2.73 -5.38 10.17
N GLY A 113 1.75 -5.39 11.08
CA GLY A 113 1.96 -5.07 12.49
C GLY A 113 2.37 -3.63 12.72
N PRO A 114 3.39 -3.39 13.57
CA PRO A 114 3.76 -2.04 13.99
C PRO A 114 4.29 -1.16 12.86
N TYR A 115 4.42 -1.70 11.66
CA TYR A 115 4.93 -0.94 10.52
C TYR A 115 3.83 -0.31 9.68
N ILE A 116 2.55 -0.51 10.02
CA ILE A 116 1.47 0.11 9.26
C ILE A 116 1.37 1.59 9.63
N SER A 117 1.01 2.40 8.63
CA SER A 117 0.86 3.84 8.81
C SER A 117 -0.35 4.15 9.70
N ALA A 118 -0.43 5.40 10.15
CA ALA A 118 -1.59 5.87 10.92
C ALA A 118 -2.89 5.68 10.13
N THR A 119 -2.85 5.90 8.81
CA THR A 119 -4.01 5.69 7.94
C THR A 119 -4.40 4.21 7.90
N ALA A 120 -3.42 3.32 7.77
CA ALA A 120 -3.69 1.88 7.79
C ALA A 120 -4.23 1.43 9.15
N GLN A 121 -3.72 1.99 10.25
CA GLN A 121 -4.23 1.69 11.58
C GLN A 121 -5.68 2.15 11.74
N SER A 122 -6.02 3.31 11.18
CA SER A 122 -7.39 3.81 11.17
C SER A 122 -8.31 2.85 10.40
N ALA A 123 -7.85 2.37 9.25
CA ALA A 123 -8.60 1.41 8.46
C ALA A 123 -8.80 0.09 9.24
N LEU A 124 -7.74 -0.40 9.88
CA LEU A 124 -7.82 -1.62 10.68
C LEU A 124 -8.86 -1.47 11.78
N ARG A 125 -8.87 -0.35 12.48
CA ARG A 125 -9.85 -0.10 13.55
C ARG A 125 -11.27 -0.16 13.01
N LYS A 126 -11.53 0.48 11.87
CA LYS A 126 -12.87 0.47 11.26
C LYS A 126 -13.27 -0.93 10.83
N LEU A 127 -12.34 -1.70 10.27
CA LEU A 127 -12.61 -3.07 9.86
C LEU A 127 -12.92 -3.95 11.06
N LEU A 128 -12.17 -3.80 12.15
CA LEU A 128 -12.41 -4.56 13.37
C LEU A 128 -13.77 -4.22 13.98
N GLU A 129 -14.14 -2.95 14.00
CA GLU A 129 -15.45 -2.54 14.48
C GLU A 129 -16.56 -3.17 13.66
N ALA A 130 -16.40 -3.16 12.33
CA ALA A 130 -17.41 -3.75 11.44
C ALA A 130 -17.50 -5.26 11.61
N LEU A 131 -16.39 -5.92 11.93
CA LEU A 131 -16.35 -7.38 12.10
C LEU A 131 -16.85 -7.83 13.47
N THR A 132 -16.76 -6.95 14.46
CA THR A 132 -17.07 -7.30 15.85
C THR A 132 -18.56 -7.38 16.06
N ASP A 133 -19.00 -8.50 16.61
CA ASP A 133 -20.38 -8.67 17.07
C ASP A 133 -20.52 -7.99 18.43
N PRO A 134 -21.40 -7.02 18.58
CA PRO A 134 -21.54 -6.31 19.86
C PRO A 134 -22.15 -7.18 20.97
N GLY A 135 -22.62 -8.39 20.62
CA GLY A 135 -23.08 -9.33 21.63
C GLY A 135 -24.56 -9.48 21.65
#